data_45ce7cee6a2e88624e9e2b18df8ce73b
#
_entry.id   45ce7cee6a2e88624e9e2b18df8ce73b
#
_cell.length_a   1.000
_cell.length_b   1.000
_cell.length_c   1.000
_cell.angle_alpha   90.00
_cell.angle_beta   90.00
_cell.angle_gamma   90.00
#
_symmetry.space_group_name_H-M   'P 1'
#
loop_
_entity.id
_entity.type
_entity.pdbx_description
1 polymer ?
#
loop_
_entity_poly.entity_id
_entity_poly.type
_entity_poly.pdbx_seq_one_letter_code
_entity_poly.pdbx_strand_id
1 'polypeptide(L)'
;YIDMTKGIGILLVIIGHTMSLGWKKDFIYSFHMPLFFVCSGMTLRFSLTWEEWKNQTRKLAKRLLLPIVALYLSICLLVDVISGITWNGQIKELIETRVLTMFMSSGSEVQFLGKNVGDIGALWFLAALFCARILLDAIHLVADRMWWIVTLISVGIMILLRVPLPLAADVGIVGMGYMAFGVWLKRFFPDSNTNPKQLKNIVKKVCYLIPCWLVAFVLQE
;
A
#
# COMPACT_ATOMS: atom_id res chain seq x y z
N TYR A 1 -8.47 -17.89 -6.64
CA TYR A 1 -8.78 -16.64 -7.36
C TYR A 1 -8.01 -15.43 -6.82
N ILE A 2 -7.84 -15.24 -5.49
CA ILE A 2 -7.12 -14.09 -4.93
C ILE A 2 -5.67 -14.03 -5.44
N ASP A 3 -4.96 -15.16 -5.46
CA ASP A 3 -3.57 -15.20 -5.94
C ASP A 3 -3.47 -14.94 -7.44
N MET A 4 -4.46 -15.40 -8.22
CA MET A 4 -4.57 -15.06 -9.64
C MET A 4 -4.80 -13.56 -9.85
N THR A 5 -5.67 -12.94 -9.04
CA THR A 5 -5.91 -11.49 -9.07
C THR A 5 -4.64 -10.70 -8.74
N LYS A 6 -3.88 -11.13 -7.72
CA LYS A 6 -2.58 -10.52 -7.40
C LYS A 6 -1.58 -10.68 -8.54
N GLY A 7 -1.53 -11.87 -9.18
CA GLY A 7 -0.67 -12.13 -10.33
C GLY A 7 -0.98 -11.20 -11.50
N ILE A 8 -2.25 -11.03 -11.85
CA ILE A 8 -2.69 -10.07 -12.87
C ILE A 8 -2.30 -8.63 -12.44
N GLY A 9 -2.50 -8.27 -11.17
CA GLY A 9 -2.10 -6.98 -10.65
C GLY A 9 -0.61 -6.69 -10.83
N ILE A 10 0.26 -7.67 -10.56
CA ILE A 10 1.72 -7.54 -10.77
C ILE A 10 2.05 -7.33 -12.26
N LEU A 11 1.42 -8.08 -13.17
CA LEU A 11 1.60 -7.89 -14.60
C LEU A 11 1.21 -6.48 -15.04
N LEU A 12 0.10 -5.95 -14.50
CA LEU A 12 -0.34 -4.58 -14.77
C LEU A 12 0.64 -3.54 -14.23
N VAL A 13 1.24 -3.76 -13.06
CA VAL A 13 2.32 -2.90 -12.53
C VAL A 13 3.49 -2.85 -13.52
N ILE A 14 3.97 -4.02 -13.98
CA ILE A 14 5.08 -4.09 -14.93
C ILE A 14 4.74 -3.34 -16.23
N ILE A 15 3.56 -3.61 -16.78
CA ILE A 15 3.08 -2.94 -18.00
C ILE A 15 3.00 -1.43 -17.77
N GLY A 16 2.42 -0.96 -16.66
CA GLY A 16 2.31 0.46 -16.34
C GLY A 16 3.66 1.17 -16.22
N HIS A 17 4.69 0.50 -15.72
CA HIS A 17 6.05 1.04 -15.64
C HIS A 17 6.80 1.05 -16.99
N THR A 18 6.43 0.18 -17.92
CA THR A 18 7.06 0.11 -19.26
C THR A 18 6.34 0.99 -20.30
N MET A 19 5.12 1.45 -20.02
CA MET A 19 4.37 2.30 -20.93
C MET A 19 4.81 3.76 -20.84
N SER A 20 4.82 4.46 -22.00
CA SER A 20 4.92 5.90 -22.06
C SER A 20 3.72 6.58 -21.40
N LEU A 21 3.87 7.87 -21.04
CA LEU A 21 2.78 8.69 -20.48
C LEU A 21 1.54 8.65 -21.38
N GLY A 22 0.36 8.58 -20.79
CA GLY A 22 -0.91 8.61 -21.49
C GLY A 22 -2.03 7.91 -20.70
N TRP A 23 -3.27 8.14 -21.11
CA TRP A 23 -4.48 7.67 -20.43
C TRP A 23 -4.48 6.18 -20.04
N LYS A 24 -3.82 5.32 -20.82
CA LYS A 24 -3.70 3.89 -20.51
C LYS A 24 -2.87 3.63 -19.25
N LYS A 25 -1.78 4.39 -19.07
CA LYS A 25 -0.94 4.32 -17.88
C LYS A 25 -1.71 4.84 -16.67
N ASP A 26 -2.38 5.98 -16.80
CA ASP A 26 -3.15 6.60 -15.73
C ASP A 26 -4.31 5.69 -15.31
N PHE A 27 -4.97 5.04 -16.28
CA PHE A 27 -5.99 4.03 -16.01
C PHE A 27 -5.44 2.85 -15.19
N ILE A 28 -4.28 2.28 -15.56
CA ILE A 28 -3.65 1.19 -14.81
C ILE A 28 -3.30 1.68 -13.39
N TYR A 29 -2.73 2.88 -13.27
CA TYR A 29 -2.28 3.42 -11.99
C TYR A 29 -3.43 3.75 -11.04
N SER A 30 -4.61 4.06 -11.54
CA SER A 30 -5.77 4.38 -10.71
C SER A 30 -6.30 3.19 -9.89
N PHE A 31 -6.13 1.95 -10.36
CA PHE A 31 -6.74 0.80 -9.68
C PHE A 31 -5.76 -0.29 -9.20
N HIS A 32 -4.54 -0.40 -9.76
CA HIS A 32 -3.67 -1.52 -9.41
C HIS A 32 -3.22 -1.50 -7.94
N MET A 33 -2.93 -0.32 -7.38
CA MET A 33 -2.60 -0.20 -5.96
C MET A 33 -3.80 -0.47 -5.05
N PRO A 34 -4.99 0.16 -5.25
CA PRO A 34 -6.20 -0.22 -4.53
C PRO A 34 -6.50 -1.72 -4.57
N LEU A 35 -6.27 -2.38 -5.71
CA LEU A 35 -6.49 -3.83 -5.87
C LEU A 35 -5.68 -4.65 -4.86
N PHE A 36 -4.40 -4.31 -4.66
CA PHE A 36 -3.56 -5.02 -3.69
C PHE A 36 -4.01 -4.81 -2.24
N PHE A 37 -4.45 -3.59 -1.88
CA PHE A 37 -5.03 -3.33 -0.57
C PHE A 37 -6.32 -4.13 -0.36
N VAL A 38 -7.22 -4.16 -1.34
CA VAL A 38 -8.45 -4.97 -1.29
C VAL A 38 -8.12 -6.46 -1.13
N CYS A 39 -7.22 -7.01 -1.95
CA CYS A 39 -6.77 -8.41 -1.84
C CYS A 39 -6.15 -8.70 -0.48
N SER A 40 -5.39 -7.76 0.09
CA SER A 40 -4.82 -7.90 1.43
C SER A 40 -5.91 -7.93 2.50
N GLY A 41 -6.95 -7.08 2.36
CA GLY A 41 -8.12 -7.08 3.23
C GLY A 41 -8.90 -8.39 3.17
N MET A 42 -9.11 -8.96 1.99
CA MET A 42 -9.79 -10.25 1.82
C MET A 42 -9.05 -11.41 2.52
N THR A 43 -7.73 -11.32 2.66
CA THR A 43 -6.91 -12.33 3.34
C THR A 43 -6.58 -11.97 4.78
N LEU A 44 -7.05 -10.81 5.27
CA LEU A 44 -6.79 -10.35 6.62
C LEU A 44 -7.47 -11.27 7.63
N ARG A 45 -6.73 -11.61 8.68
CA ARG A 45 -7.23 -12.19 9.93
C ARG A 45 -6.90 -11.20 11.03
N PHE A 46 -7.92 -10.74 11.74
CA PHE A 46 -7.74 -9.84 12.85
C PHE A 46 -7.15 -10.57 14.06
N SER A 47 -6.28 -9.88 14.78
CA SER A 47 -5.76 -10.34 16.07
C SER A 47 -6.84 -10.23 17.13
N LEU A 48 -6.85 -11.18 18.07
CA LEU A 48 -7.77 -11.19 19.21
C LEU A 48 -7.15 -10.55 20.46
N THR A 49 -5.82 -10.49 20.52
CA THR A 49 -5.06 -9.95 21.66
C THR A 49 -3.91 -9.08 21.19
N TRP A 50 -3.45 -8.17 22.05
CA TRP A 50 -2.27 -7.35 21.79
C TRP A 50 -0.99 -8.14 21.59
N GLU A 51 -0.91 -9.31 22.22
CA GLU A 51 0.25 -10.19 22.07
C GLU A 51 0.26 -10.85 20.69
N GLU A 52 -0.89 -11.28 20.22
CA GLU A 52 -1.06 -11.80 18.86
C GLU A 52 -0.75 -10.72 17.83
N TRP A 53 -1.26 -9.51 18.02
CA TRP A 53 -0.97 -8.34 17.18
C TRP A 53 0.54 -8.06 17.07
N LYS A 54 1.27 -8.02 18.21
CA LYS A 54 2.73 -7.85 18.23
C LYS A 54 3.45 -8.95 17.45
N ASN A 55 3.03 -10.19 17.62
CA ASN A 55 3.63 -11.32 16.93
C ASN A 55 3.37 -11.27 15.41
N GLN A 56 2.14 -10.92 15.00
CA GLN A 56 1.81 -10.72 13.58
C GLN A 56 2.57 -9.54 12.99
N THR A 57 2.67 -8.42 13.70
CA THR A 57 3.44 -7.23 13.30
C THR A 57 4.90 -7.57 13.07
N ARG A 58 5.55 -8.32 13.98
CA ARG A 58 6.95 -8.77 13.81
C ARG A 58 7.14 -9.63 12.56
N LYS A 59 6.23 -10.59 12.33
CA LYS A 59 6.27 -11.44 11.13
C LYS A 59 6.09 -10.62 9.86
N LEU A 60 5.15 -9.69 9.88
CA LEU A 60 4.88 -8.82 8.74
C LEU A 60 6.04 -7.85 8.46
N ALA A 61 6.64 -7.25 9.50
CA ALA A 61 7.81 -6.40 9.39
C ALA A 61 8.97 -7.13 8.72
N LYS A 62 9.30 -8.34 9.17
CA LYS A 62 10.34 -9.17 8.54
C LYS A 62 10.01 -9.49 7.08
N ARG A 63 8.75 -9.67 6.75
CA ARG A 63 8.33 -10.04 5.39
C ARG A 63 8.29 -8.86 4.43
N LEU A 64 7.93 -7.66 4.90
CA LEU A 64 7.74 -6.47 4.06
C LEU A 64 8.87 -5.45 4.22
N LEU A 65 9.26 -5.10 5.46
CA LEU A 65 10.26 -4.04 5.68
C LEU A 65 11.70 -4.53 5.43
N LEU A 66 12.02 -5.79 5.77
CA LEU A 66 13.36 -6.30 5.52
C LEU A 66 13.75 -6.31 4.03
N PRO A 67 12.86 -6.74 3.09
CA PRO A 67 13.14 -6.58 1.66
C PRO A 67 13.30 -5.13 1.21
N ILE A 68 12.54 -4.18 1.78
CA ILE A 68 12.69 -2.75 1.45
C ILE A 68 14.10 -2.31 1.79
N VAL A 69 14.55 -2.57 3.03
CA VAL A 69 15.90 -2.19 3.49
C VAL A 69 16.97 -2.83 2.61
N ALA A 70 16.88 -4.15 2.37
CA ALA A 70 17.86 -4.88 1.60
C ALA A 70 17.95 -4.38 0.15
N LEU A 71 16.81 -4.20 -0.52
CA LEU A 71 16.78 -3.75 -1.92
C LEU A 71 17.21 -2.29 -2.04
N TYR A 72 16.71 -1.41 -1.15
CA TYR A 72 17.10 0.00 -1.18
C TYR A 72 18.61 0.18 -0.97
N LEU A 73 19.20 -0.48 0.02
CA LEU A 73 20.64 -0.43 0.24
C LEU A 73 21.43 -1.00 -0.93
N SER A 74 20.96 -2.10 -1.54
CA SER A 74 21.59 -2.69 -2.73
C SER A 74 21.57 -1.73 -3.91
N ILE A 75 20.44 -1.03 -4.14
CA ILE A 75 20.33 -0.02 -5.20
C ILE A 75 21.25 1.16 -4.92
N CYS A 76 21.30 1.66 -3.68
CA CYS A 76 22.19 2.74 -3.30
C CYS A 76 23.66 2.38 -3.56
N LEU A 77 24.09 1.18 -3.13
CA LEU A 77 25.47 0.70 -3.37
C LEU A 77 25.78 0.57 -4.87
N LEU A 78 24.84 0.03 -5.65
CA LEU A 78 25.00 -0.10 -7.09
C LEU A 78 25.16 1.26 -7.77
N VAL A 79 24.31 2.23 -7.41
CA VAL A 79 24.40 3.60 -7.93
C VAL A 79 25.75 4.23 -7.58
N ASP A 80 26.25 4.07 -6.35
CA ASP A 80 27.53 4.63 -5.91
C ASP A 80 28.69 4.04 -6.72
N VAL A 81 28.68 2.72 -6.94
CA VAL A 81 29.71 2.04 -7.74
C VAL A 81 29.69 2.52 -9.19
N ILE A 82 28.51 2.64 -9.80
CA ILE A 82 28.38 3.07 -11.21
C ILE A 82 28.75 4.56 -11.37
N SER A 83 28.35 5.41 -10.42
CA SER A 83 28.60 6.85 -10.47
C SER A 83 30.03 7.24 -10.14
N GLY A 84 30.87 6.29 -9.70
CA GLY A 84 32.26 6.55 -9.31
C GLY A 84 32.34 7.59 -8.19
N ILE A 85 31.37 7.66 -7.32
CA ILE A 85 31.34 8.62 -6.20
C ILE A 85 32.56 8.34 -5.33
N THR A 86 33.60 9.17 -5.47
CA THR A 86 34.71 9.19 -4.56
C THR A 86 34.21 9.70 -3.22
N TRP A 87 34.49 8.94 -2.17
CA TRP A 87 34.01 9.18 -0.79
C TRP A 87 34.67 10.44 -0.15
N ASN A 88 34.69 11.55 -0.87
CA ASN A 88 35.33 12.79 -0.46
C ASN A 88 34.34 13.70 0.30
N GLY A 89 34.37 13.64 1.63
CA GLY A 89 33.91 14.71 2.53
C GLY A 89 32.38 14.88 2.73
N GLN A 90 31.55 14.43 1.80
CA GLN A 90 30.07 14.59 1.86
C GLN A 90 29.33 13.32 2.32
N ILE A 91 30.07 12.34 2.82
CA ILE A 91 29.51 11.02 3.22
C ILE A 91 28.41 11.15 4.25
N LYS A 92 28.60 12.04 5.23
CA LYS A 92 27.63 12.22 6.32
C LYS A 92 26.29 12.69 5.80
N GLU A 93 26.28 13.70 4.94
CA GLU A 93 25.04 14.25 4.33
C GLU A 93 24.35 13.22 3.44
N LEU A 94 25.13 12.45 2.68
CA LEU A 94 24.62 11.38 1.84
C LEU A 94 23.94 10.28 2.67
N ILE A 95 24.57 9.84 3.75
CA ILE A 95 24.02 8.82 4.66
C ILE A 95 22.76 9.35 5.34
N GLU A 96 22.77 10.59 5.86
CA GLU A 96 21.60 11.21 6.50
C GLU A 96 20.42 11.28 5.53
N THR A 97 20.64 11.71 4.29
CA THR A 97 19.60 11.79 3.27
C THR A 97 19.04 10.41 2.94
N ARG A 98 19.88 9.40 2.76
CA ARG A 98 19.46 8.02 2.45
C ARG A 98 18.68 7.38 3.60
N VAL A 99 19.15 7.58 4.85
CA VAL A 99 18.43 7.08 6.03
C VAL A 99 17.06 7.76 6.15
N LEU A 100 17.00 9.07 5.90
CA LEU A 100 15.76 9.82 5.92
C LEU A 100 14.80 9.37 4.81
N THR A 101 15.30 9.16 3.59
CA THR A 101 14.52 8.62 2.46
C THR A 101 13.96 7.23 2.78
N MET A 102 14.79 6.35 3.34
CA MET A 102 14.34 5.03 3.77
C MET A 102 13.32 5.09 4.90
N PHE A 103 13.50 6.01 5.86
CA PHE A 103 12.56 6.21 6.97
C PHE A 103 11.20 6.74 6.51
N MET A 104 11.20 7.71 5.59
CA MET A 104 9.95 8.22 5.02
C MET A 104 9.29 7.20 4.10
N SER A 105 10.09 6.43 3.36
CA SER A 105 9.62 5.42 2.41
C SER A 105 8.57 5.97 1.44
N SER A 106 8.74 7.22 0.99
CA SER A 106 7.80 7.90 0.10
C SER A 106 7.90 7.39 -1.34
N GLY A 107 6.79 7.40 -2.06
CA GLY A 107 6.73 7.11 -3.50
C GLY A 107 6.97 8.32 -4.41
N SER A 108 7.19 9.50 -3.83
CA SER A 108 7.52 10.74 -4.52
C SER A 108 8.44 11.59 -3.63
N GLU A 109 9.13 12.55 -4.24
CA GLU A 109 9.90 13.52 -3.46
C GLU A 109 8.98 14.31 -2.53
N VAL A 110 9.36 14.40 -1.27
CA VAL A 110 8.63 15.13 -0.23
C VAL A 110 9.56 16.03 0.56
N GLN A 111 9.02 17.15 1.06
CA GLN A 111 9.73 17.98 2.03
C GLN A 111 9.41 17.52 3.45
N PHE A 112 10.45 17.17 4.21
CA PHE A 112 10.31 16.79 5.61
C PHE A 112 11.37 17.51 6.46
N LEU A 113 10.94 18.23 7.50
CA LEU A 113 11.80 19.02 8.37
C LEU A 113 12.76 19.98 7.63
N GLY A 114 12.29 20.59 6.52
CA GLY A 114 13.09 21.51 5.70
C GLY A 114 14.14 20.85 4.80
N LYS A 115 14.18 19.51 4.73
CA LYS A 115 15.03 18.75 3.81
C LYS A 115 14.19 18.12 2.70
N ASN A 116 14.73 18.11 1.49
CA ASN A 116 14.15 17.35 0.40
C ASN A 116 14.50 15.87 0.59
N VAL A 117 13.47 15.04 0.69
CA VAL A 117 13.57 13.59 0.84
C VAL A 117 13.23 12.97 -0.51
N GLY A 118 14.13 12.15 -1.04
CA GLY A 118 13.91 11.42 -2.29
C GLY A 118 12.85 10.32 -2.15
N ASP A 119 12.51 9.70 -3.27
CA ASP A 119 11.64 8.53 -3.29
C ASP A 119 12.42 7.21 -3.20
N ILE A 120 11.73 6.13 -2.82
CA ILE A 120 12.27 4.77 -2.81
C ILE A 120 11.75 3.93 -3.98
N GLY A 121 11.25 4.57 -5.04
CA GLY A 121 10.63 3.90 -6.18
C GLY A 121 9.43 3.05 -5.75
N ALA A 122 9.19 1.94 -6.44
CA ALA A 122 8.04 1.07 -6.18
C ALA A 122 8.00 0.42 -4.78
N LEU A 123 9.09 0.52 -4.01
CA LEU A 123 9.18 -0.11 -2.67
C LEU A 123 8.26 0.57 -1.64
N TRP A 124 7.88 1.84 -1.85
CA TRP A 124 6.99 2.57 -0.96
C TRP A 124 5.67 1.83 -0.68
N PHE A 125 5.18 1.11 -1.67
CA PHE A 125 3.93 0.37 -1.55
C PHE A 125 3.97 -0.72 -0.47
N LEU A 126 5.13 -1.40 -0.29
CA LEU A 126 5.29 -2.41 0.75
C LEU A 126 5.22 -1.78 2.15
N ALA A 127 5.79 -0.58 2.32
CA ALA A 127 5.73 0.17 3.57
C ALA A 127 4.30 0.63 3.85
N ALA A 128 3.60 1.21 2.86
CA ALA A 128 2.20 1.60 2.97
C ALA A 128 1.30 0.40 3.31
N LEU A 129 1.52 -0.75 2.66
CA LEU A 129 0.77 -1.99 2.92
C LEU A 129 1.02 -2.52 4.34
N PHE A 130 2.27 -2.42 4.83
CA PHE A 130 2.61 -2.75 6.20
C PHE A 130 1.84 -1.85 7.18
N CYS A 131 1.92 -0.52 7.02
CA CYS A 131 1.22 0.44 7.86
C CYS A 131 -0.30 0.24 7.84
N ALA A 132 -0.90 0.10 6.65
CA ALA A 132 -2.33 -0.14 6.52
C ALA A 132 -2.78 -1.37 7.31
N ARG A 133 -2.03 -2.46 7.22
CA ARG A 133 -2.40 -3.73 7.85
C ARG A 133 -2.29 -3.68 9.37
N ILE A 134 -1.18 -3.14 9.90
CA ILE A 134 -0.99 -3.08 11.37
C ILE A 134 -1.94 -2.06 12.03
N LEU A 135 -2.20 -0.93 11.36
CA LEU A 135 -3.11 0.09 11.87
C LEU A 135 -4.57 -0.40 11.85
N LEU A 136 -5.01 -1.02 10.76
CA LEU A 136 -6.36 -1.58 10.67
C LEU A 136 -6.61 -2.66 11.73
N ASP A 137 -5.62 -3.54 11.95
CA ASP A 137 -5.69 -4.59 12.96
C ASP A 137 -5.69 -3.99 14.39
N ALA A 138 -4.89 -2.96 14.65
CA ALA A 138 -4.89 -2.24 15.92
C ALA A 138 -6.23 -1.50 16.18
N ILE A 139 -6.78 -0.82 15.15
CA ILE A 139 -8.10 -0.18 15.25
C ILE A 139 -9.18 -1.21 15.59
N HIS A 140 -9.12 -2.39 14.97
CA HIS A 140 -10.06 -3.47 15.27
C HIS A 140 -9.97 -3.94 16.73
N LEU A 141 -8.76 -4.03 17.31
CA LEU A 141 -8.56 -4.39 18.71
C LEU A 141 -9.09 -3.35 19.70
N VAL A 142 -8.97 -2.05 19.34
CA VAL A 142 -9.37 -0.94 20.23
C VAL A 142 -10.86 -0.63 20.09
N ALA A 143 -11.36 -0.58 18.86
CA ALA A 143 -12.68 -0.08 18.56
C ALA A 143 -13.74 -1.19 18.39
N ASP A 144 -13.35 -2.45 18.49
CA ASP A 144 -14.21 -3.63 18.38
C ASP A 144 -15.28 -3.46 17.28
N ARG A 145 -16.55 -3.34 17.65
CA ARG A 145 -17.67 -3.23 16.71
C ARG A 145 -17.63 -1.96 15.84
N MET A 146 -16.97 -0.89 16.32
CA MET A 146 -16.93 0.44 15.66
C MET A 146 -15.69 0.63 14.78
N TRP A 147 -14.84 -0.38 14.60
CA TRP A 147 -13.57 -0.28 13.88
C TRP A 147 -13.70 0.32 12.47
N TRP A 148 -14.77 0.03 11.77
CA TRP A 148 -15.01 0.54 10.42
C TRP A 148 -15.29 2.05 10.40
N ILE A 149 -15.99 2.61 11.41
CA ILE A 149 -16.23 4.05 11.56
C ILE A 149 -14.91 4.76 11.82
N VAL A 150 -14.12 4.23 12.78
CA VAL A 150 -12.81 4.81 13.12
C VAL A 150 -11.89 4.79 11.91
N THR A 151 -11.90 3.71 11.12
CA THR A 151 -11.14 3.63 9.87
C THR A 151 -11.58 4.69 8.87
N LEU A 152 -12.88 4.87 8.63
CA LEU A 152 -13.38 5.89 7.70
C LEU A 152 -13.03 7.31 8.15
N ILE A 153 -13.15 7.60 9.45
CA ILE A 153 -12.75 8.90 10.01
C ILE A 153 -11.26 9.14 9.82
N SER A 154 -10.41 8.14 10.11
CA SER A 154 -8.95 8.24 9.93
C SER A 154 -8.57 8.50 8.47
N VAL A 155 -9.21 7.81 7.52
CA VAL A 155 -9.04 8.02 6.08
C VAL A 155 -9.46 9.44 5.69
N GLY A 156 -10.63 9.91 6.15
CA GLY A 156 -11.12 11.25 5.88
C GLY A 156 -10.18 12.34 6.39
N ILE A 157 -9.70 12.20 7.63
CA ILE A 157 -8.72 13.13 8.21
C ILE A 157 -7.44 13.15 7.38
N MET A 158 -6.92 11.99 6.96
CA MET A 158 -5.68 11.92 6.20
C MET A 158 -5.78 12.56 4.82
N ILE A 159 -6.92 12.37 4.14
CA ILE A 159 -7.20 13.00 2.84
C ILE A 159 -7.25 14.54 2.97
N LEU A 160 -7.78 15.04 4.10
CA LEU A 160 -7.87 16.48 4.36
C LEU A 160 -6.52 17.10 4.72
N LEU A 161 -5.75 16.44 5.59
CA LEU A 161 -4.50 16.98 6.12
C LEU A 161 -3.35 16.91 5.11
N ARG A 162 -3.27 15.88 4.28
CA ARG A 162 -2.21 15.63 3.26
C ARG A 162 -0.79 15.77 3.81
N VAL A 163 -0.58 15.33 5.06
CA VAL A 163 0.72 15.41 5.73
C VAL A 163 1.55 14.16 5.42
N PRO A 164 2.79 14.29 4.92
CA PRO A 164 3.65 13.14 4.70
C PRO A 164 4.03 12.51 6.04
N LEU A 165 3.84 11.19 6.16
CA LEU A 165 4.15 10.43 7.37
C LEU A 165 5.25 9.39 7.09
N PRO A 166 6.04 9.05 8.10
CA PRO A 166 7.05 8.00 7.99
C PRO A 166 6.47 6.66 7.52
N LEU A 167 7.29 5.87 6.81
CA LEU A 167 6.93 4.56 6.26
C LEU A 167 5.71 4.61 5.32
N ALA A 168 5.53 5.70 4.58
CA ALA A 168 4.36 5.94 3.73
C ALA A 168 3.04 5.67 4.49
N ALA A 169 3.00 6.00 5.79
CA ALA A 169 1.83 5.74 6.62
C ALA A 169 0.63 6.59 6.22
N ASP A 170 0.83 7.76 5.62
CA ASP A 170 -0.19 8.61 5.00
C ASP A 170 -0.97 7.84 3.94
N VAL A 171 -0.26 7.24 2.98
CA VAL A 171 -0.88 6.38 1.96
C VAL A 171 -1.41 5.09 2.58
N GLY A 172 -0.71 4.55 3.60
CA GLY A 172 -1.17 3.38 4.35
C GLY A 172 -2.52 3.61 5.04
N ILE A 173 -2.74 4.79 5.63
CA ILE A 173 -4.02 5.17 6.26
C ILE A 173 -5.14 5.21 5.21
N VAL A 174 -4.89 5.80 4.04
CA VAL A 174 -5.86 5.77 2.93
C VAL A 174 -6.08 4.33 2.46
N GLY A 175 -5.01 3.54 2.37
CA GLY A 175 -5.04 2.12 2.02
C GLY A 175 -5.89 1.27 2.97
N MET A 176 -6.01 1.66 4.26
CA MET A 176 -6.92 0.98 5.21
C MET A 176 -8.37 0.99 4.74
N GLY A 177 -8.84 2.05 4.07
CA GLY A 177 -10.18 2.11 3.51
C GLY A 177 -10.42 1.02 2.47
N TYR A 178 -9.47 0.82 1.56
CA TYR A 178 -9.53 -0.27 0.57
C TYR A 178 -9.40 -1.64 1.22
N MET A 179 -8.59 -1.79 2.28
CA MET A 179 -8.51 -3.04 3.03
C MET A 179 -9.82 -3.34 3.76
N ALA A 180 -10.43 -2.35 4.41
CA ALA A 180 -11.74 -2.48 5.06
C ALA A 180 -12.81 -2.93 4.06
N PHE A 181 -12.80 -2.35 2.86
CA PHE A 181 -13.65 -2.81 1.75
C PHE A 181 -13.36 -4.27 1.38
N GLY A 182 -12.09 -4.68 1.33
CA GLY A 182 -11.69 -6.06 1.10
C GLY A 182 -12.18 -7.04 2.18
N VAL A 183 -12.13 -6.63 3.45
CA VAL A 183 -12.70 -7.41 4.59
C VAL A 183 -14.22 -7.57 4.43
N TRP A 184 -14.92 -6.49 4.05
CA TRP A 184 -16.35 -6.54 3.76
C TRP A 184 -16.66 -7.44 2.56
N LEU A 185 -15.88 -7.31 1.48
CA LEU A 185 -16.05 -8.08 0.24
C LEU A 185 -15.88 -9.59 0.47
N LYS A 186 -14.96 -9.99 1.38
CA LYS A 186 -14.75 -11.39 1.75
C LYS A 186 -16.04 -12.11 2.16
N ARG A 187 -17.02 -11.39 2.73
CA ARG A 187 -18.30 -11.97 3.15
C ARG A 187 -19.13 -12.49 1.96
N PHE A 188 -18.87 -11.99 0.76
CA PHE A 188 -19.57 -12.38 -0.46
C PHE A 188 -18.84 -13.47 -1.26
N PHE A 189 -17.59 -13.78 -0.88
CA PHE A 189 -16.79 -14.85 -1.48
C PHE A 189 -16.51 -15.94 -0.43
N PRO A 190 -17.51 -16.76 -0.08
CA PRO A 190 -17.29 -17.89 0.81
C PRO A 190 -16.33 -18.90 0.18
N ASP A 191 -15.67 -19.68 1.03
CA ASP A 191 -14.65 -20.66 0.66
C ASP A 191 -15.12 -21.62 -0.45
N SER A 192 -14.16 -22.12 -1.18
CA SER A 192 -14.06 -23.00 -2.37
C SER A 192 -15.22 -23.91 -2.81
N ASN A 193 -16.35 -23.96 -2.14
CA ASN A 193 -17.55 -24.76 -2.51
C ASN A 193 -18.72 -23.92 -3.05
N THR A 194 -18.46 -22.70 -3.53
CA THR A 194 -19.52 -21.81 -4.00
C THR A 194 -20.07 -22.29 -5.36
N ASN A 195 -21.36 -22.52 -5.40
CA ASN A 195 -22.12 -22.85 -6.61
C ASN A 195 -21.91 -21.76 -7.70
N PRO A 196 -21.61 -22.12 -8.98
CA PRO A 196 -21.35 -21.16 -10.06
C PRO A 196 -22.46 -20.13 -10.28
N LYS A 197 -23.70 -20.43 -9.87
CA LYS A 197 -24.81 -19.45 -9.88
C LYS A 197 -24.65 -18.32 -8.86
N GLN A 198 -24.09 -18.62 -7.68
CA GLN A 198 -23.78 -17.60 -6.67
C GLN A 198 -22.64 -16.70 -7.12
N LEU A 199 -21.61 -17.28 -7.76
CA LEU A 199 -20.49 -16.53 -8.31
C LEU A 199 -20.95 -15.49 -9.35
N LYS A 200 -21.84 -15.88 -10.28
CA LYS A 200 -22.45 -14.95 -11.25
C LYS A 200 -23.19 -13.79 -10.61
N ASN A 201 -23.93 -14.03 -9.53
CA ASN A 201 -24.65 -12.98 -8.82
C ASN A 201 -23.70 -12.02 -8.07
N ILE A 202 -22.60 -12.53 -7.55
CA ILE A 202 -21.56 -11.73 -6.88
C ILE A 202 -20.84 -10.85 -7.91
N VAL A 203 -20.41 -11.43 -9.02
CA VAL A 203 -19.75 -10.70 -10.12
C VAL A 203 -20.68 -9.59 -10.62
N LYS A 204 -21.98 -9.88 -10.79
CA LYS A 204 -22.97 -8.87 -11.18
C LYS A 204 -23.09 -7.72 -10.17
N LYS A 205 -23.08 -8.01 -8.86
CA LYS A 205 -23.09 -6.98 -7.81
C LYS A 205 -21.81 -6.15 -7.79
N VAL A 206 -20.65 -6.76 -7.98
CA VAL A 206 -19.36 -6.06 -8.05
C VAL A 206 -19.27 -5.19 -9.32
N CYS A 207 -19.82 -5.65 -10.45
CA CYS A 207 -19.87 -4.86 -11.68
C CYS A 207 -20.67 -3.56 -11.52
N TYR A 208 -21.64 -3.46 -10.61
CA TYR A 208 -22.31 -2.19 -10.30
C TYR A 208 -21.41 -1.16 -9.61
N LEU A 209 -20.28 -1.57 -9.04
CA LEU A 209 -19.30 -0.66 -8.44
C LEU A 209 -18.34 -0.04 -9.48
N ILE A 210 -18.24 -0.65 -10.67
CA ILE A 210 -17.40 -0.15 -11.77
C ILE A 210 -17.82 1.25 -12.23
N PRO A 211 -19.12 1.57 -12.44
CA PRO A 211 -19.52 2.93 -12.78
C PRO A 211 -19.17 3.96 -11.71
N CYS A 212 -19.33 3.63 -10.42
CA CYS A 212 -18.94 4.53 -9.33
C CYS A 212 -17.45 4.81 -9.34
N TRP A 213 -16.63 3.80 -9.63
CA TRP A 213 -15.18 3.95 -9.75
C TRP A 213 -14.81 4.77 -11.00
N LEU A 214 -15.47 4.56 -12.16
CA LEU A 214 -15.25 5.34 -13.37
C LEU A 214 -15.60 6.83 -13.15
N VAL A 215 -16.68 7.11 -12.44
CA VAL A 215 -17.05 8.48 -12.07
C VAL A 215 -15.98 9.11 -11.18
N ALA A 216 -15.47 8.37 -10.17
CA ALA A 216 -14.40 8.85 -9.30
C ALA A 216 -13.10 9.08 -10.09
N PHE A 217 -12.80 8.26 -11.09
CA PHE A 217 -11.65 8.43 -11.98
C PHE A 217 -11.75 9.70 -12.84
N VAL A 218 -12.93 9.95 -13.42
CA VAL A 218 -13.17 11.15 -14.25
C VAL A 218 -13.17 12.43 -13.43
N LEU A 219 -13.53 12.37 -12.14
CA LEU A 219 -13.50 13.55 -11.24
C LEU A 219 -12.10 13.84 -10.66
N GLN A 220 -11.08 13.03 -10.97
CA GLN A 220 -9.68 13.29 -10.60
C GLN A 220 -8.89 14.13 -11.60
N GLU A 221 -9.46 14.37 -12.79
CA GLU A 221 -8.93 15.34 -13.75
C GLU A 221 -9.44 16.76 -13.42
#